data_3eede612dc685646f5a2d91b5ba43484
#
_entry.id   3eede612dc685646f5a2d91b5ba43484
#
_cell.length_a   1.000
_cell.length_b   1.000
_cell.length_c   1.000
_cell.angle_alpha   90.00
_cell.angle_beta   90.00
_cell.angle_gamma   90.00
#
_symmetry.space_group_name_H-M   'P 1'
#
loop_
_entity.id
_entity.type
_entity.pdbx_description
1 polymer ?
#
loop_
_entity_poly.entity_id
_entity_poly.type
_entity_poly.pdbx_seq_one_letter_code
_entity_poly.pdbx_strand_id
1 'polypeptide(L)'
;MTITDVAKAAGVSRQTVSNTLNSPEVVREETRKHVLEVIERLGYRANQAARQMRTGRSRLIAIGIEPDGDGISGSWADRFLHSLSETAAQEGYRILLYTAADDHAEIATYEDLLGAYKPDAFVLTGTHHDDLRAAWLLERGLPFVAFGRPWSDLPDARHPWVDVDGAAGTEAATRHLLGAGHRRIGFIGWPPGSGVGDDRREGWARTLTGHDLGGLQRAVEDGIAAGESAARDLLAADPGVTALVCASDSLALGALQAREPGRPVAVIGFDDTPAARAVGLTSVHQPLGEAAAACVDLLARALESPDAEPPSAHVLLPPSLTIRKSA
;
A
#
# COMPACT_ATOMS: atom_id res chain seq x y z
N MET A 1 32.88 8.22 -18.60
CA MET A 1 33.68 8.68 -17.44
C MET A 1 33.70 7.59 -16.39
N THR A 2 34.87 7.20 -15.90
CA THR A 2 35.08 6.09 -14.98
C THR A 2 35.69 6.59 -13.66
N ILE A 3 35.65 5.76 -12.61
CA ILE A 3 36.33 6.05 -11.33
C ILE A 3 37.84 6.29 -11.52
N THR A 4 38.44 5.66 -12.54
CA THR A 4 39.86 5.84 -12.90
C THR A 4 40.14 7.23 -13.42
N ASP A 5 39.21 7.80 -14.20
CA ASP A 5 39.33 9.16 -14.73
C ASP A 5 39.26 10.19 -13.60
N VAL A 6 38.36 9.97 -12.63
CA VAL A 6 38.28 10.81 -11.41
C VAL A 6 39.56 10.71 -10.59
N ALA A 7 40.06 9.50 -10.34
CA ALA A 7 41.28 9.28 -9.59
C ALA A 7 42.49 9.99 -10.21
N LYS A 8 42.62 9.91 -11.55
CA LYS A 8 43.67 10.60 -12.31
C LYS A 8 43.55 12.12 -12.22
N ALA A 9 42.32 12.65 -12.35
CA ALA A 9 42.05 14.10 -12.30
C ALA A 9 42.24 14.69 -10.88
N ALA A 10 41.95 13.90 -9.84
CA ALA A 10 42.13 14.31 -8.45
C ALA A 10 43.53 13.99 -7.88
N GLY A 11 44.41 13.34 -8.65
CA GLY A 11 45.76 12.99 -8.21
C GLY A 11 45.77 11.97 -7.03
N VAL A 12 44.77 11.13 -6.91
CA VAL A 12 44.63 10.16 -5.83
C VAL A 12 44.45 8.72 -6.37
N SER A 13 44.52 7.74 -5.50
CA SER A 13 44.24 6.33 -5.87
C SER A 13 42.75 6.12 -6.18
N ARG A 14 42.45 5.09 -7.01
CA ARG A 14 41.06 4.62 -7.21
C ARG A 14 40.39 4.26 -5.89
N GLN A 15 41.15 3.66 -4.95
CA GLN A 15 40.65 3.32 -3.63
C GLN A 15 40.24 4.55 -2.83
N THR A 16 41.03 5.63 -2.91
CA THR A 16 40.71 6.91 -2.25
C THR A 16 39.39 7.50 -2.79
N VAL A 17 39.19 7.49 -4.12
CA VAL A 17 37.91 7.92 -4.72
C VAL A 17 36.76 7.02 -4.26
N SER A 18 36.96 5.69 -4.26
CA SER A 18 35.96 4.74 -3.78
C SER A 18 35.60 4.98 -2.31
N ASN A 19 36.60 5.19 -1.46
CA ASN A 19 36.38 5.46 -0.04
C ASN A 19 35.69 6.79 0.18
N THR A 20 36.03 7.83 -0.59
CA THR A 20 35.33 9.14 -0.54
C THR A 20 33.83 9.00 -0.77
N LEU A 21 33.42 8.08 -1.66
CA LEU A 21 32.01 7.88 -2.01
C LEU A 21 31.26 6.90 -1.08
N ASN A 22 31.98 5.96 -0.46
CA ASN A 22 31.32 4.84 0.23
C ASN A 22 31.68 4.71 1.73
N SER A 23 32.77 5.30 2.16
CA SER A 23 33.30 5.23 3.54
C SER A 23 34.05 6.52 3.83
N PRO A 24 33.37 7.67 3.83
CA PRO A 24 34.00 8.98 3.90
C PRO A 24 34.80 9.20 5.19
N GLU A 25 34.46 8.47 6.25
CA GLU A 25 35.12 8.50 7.56
C GLU A 25 36.60 8.04 7.53
N VAL A 26 36.96 7.19 6.56
CA VAL A 26 38.35 6.71 6.42
C VAL A 26 39.21 7.63 5.54
N VAL A 27 38.66 8.72 5.01
CA VAL A 27 39.36 9.67 4.14
C VAL A 27 39.49 11.01 4.87
N ARG A 28 40.71 11.59 4.82
CA ARG A 28 40.96 12.91 5.41
C ARG A 28 40.02 13.97 4.77
N GLU A 29 39.51 14.88 5.59
CA GLU A 29 38.52 15.89 5.18
C GLU A 29 38.95 16.70 3.94
N GLU A 30 40.20 17.17 3.89
CA GLU A 30 40.73 17.90 2.73
C GLU A 30 40.71 17.07 1.45
N THR A 31 41.16 15.79 1.55
CA THR A 31 41.16 14.88 0.40
C THR A 31 39.74 14.57 -0.07
N ARG A 32 38.83 14.36 0.88
CA ARG A 32 37.41 14.13 0.60
C ARG A 32 36.82 15.32 -0.17
N LYS A 33 37.03 16.53 0.31
CA LYS A 33 36.49 17.73 -0.31
C LYS A 33 37.05 17.91 -1.73
N HIS A 34 38.37 17.76 -1.91
CA HIS A 34 39.00 17.83 -3.22
C HIS A 34 38.45 16.79 -4.21
N VAL A 35 38.27 15.52 -3.78
CA VAL A 35 37.75 14.47 -4.64
C VAL A 35 36.28 14.74 -5.02
N LEU A 36 35.44 15.25 -4.11
CA LEU A 36 34.06 15.62 -4.40
C LEU A 36 33.96 16.78 -5.41
N GLU A 37 34.81 17.80 -5.29
CA GLU A 37 34.88 18.88 -6.25
C GLU A 37 35.28 18.38 -7.67
N VAL A 38 36.20 17.41 -7.74
CA VAL A 38 36.57 16.79 -9.02
C VAL A 38 35.43 15.96 -9.60
N ILE A 39 34.72 15.20 -8.76
CA ILE A 39 33.55 14.40 -9.16
C ILE A 39 32.49 15.32 -9.75
N GLU A 40 32.17 16.43 -9.09
CA GLU A 40 31.15 17.38 -9.54
C GLU A 40 31.57 18.03 -10.86
N ARG A 41 32.81 18.54 -10.95
CA ARG A 41 33.37 19.16 -12.17
C ARG A 41 33.35 18.24 -13.37
N LEU A 42 33.63 16.94 -13.17
CA LEU A 42 33.65 15.93 -14.22
C LEU A 42 32.25 15.33 -14.53
N GLY A 43 31.24 15.64 -13.73
CA GLY A 43 29.93 15.06 -13.85
C GLY A 43 29.95 13.52 -13.64
N TYR A 44 30.91 13.02 -12.87
CA TYR A 44 31.03 11.58 -12.63
C TYR A 44 29.88 11.11 -11.74
N ARG A 45 29.19 10.05 -12.20
CA ARG A 45 28.23 9.32 -11.38
C ARG A 45 28.73 7.90 -11.17
N ALA A 46 28.73 7.46 -9.92
CA ALA A 46 29.10 6.09 -9.60
C ALA A 46 28.19 5.10 -10.37
N ASN A 47 28.81 4.14 -11.04
CA ASN A 47 28.10 3.13 -11.79
C ASN A 47 27.38 2.19 -10.80
N GLN A 48 26.06 2.17 -10.84
CA GLN A 48 25.22 1.33 -10.00
C GLN A 48 25.57 -0.16 -10.15
N ALA A 49 25.78 -0.61 -11.39
CA ALA A 49 26.16 -2.00 -11.67
C ALA A 49 27.50 -2.37 -11.04
N ALA A 50 28.49 -1.48 -11.09
CA ALA A 50 29.79 -1.69 -10.45
C ALA A 50 29.67 -1.71 -8.91
N ARG A 51 28.77 -0.93 -8.33
CA ARG A 51 28.45 -0.94 -6.91
C ARG A 51 27.77 -2.25 -6.53
N GLN A 52 26.76 -2.69 -7.29
CA GLN A 52 26.05 -3.95 -7.10
C GLN A 52 27.01 -5.15 -7.16
N MET A 53 27.90 -5.20 -8.16
CA MET A 53 28.91 -6.26 -8.25
C MET A 53 29.84 -6.34 -7.02
N ARG A 54 30.13 -5.20 -6.39
CA ARG A 54 31.00 -5.13 -5.21
C ARG A 54 30.27 -5.45 -3.90
N THR A 55 29.03 -4.98 -3.76
CA THR A 55 28.25 -5.08 -2.51
C THR A 55 27.30 -6.28 -2.50
N GLY A 56 27.05 -6.90 -3.66
CA GLY A 56 26.02 -7.92 -3.83
C GLY A 56 24.59 -7.36 -3.78
N ARG A 57 24.41 -6.03 -3.59
CA ARG A 57 23.11 -5.37 -3.40
C ARG A 57 22.78 -4.40 -4.52
N SER A 58 21.56 -4.51 -5.04
CA SER A 58 21.05 -3.62 -6.08
C SER A 58 20.50 -2.30 -5.53
N ARG A 59 20.11 -2.27 -4.25
CA ARG A 59 19.37 -1.17 -3.63
C ARG A 59 18.03 -0.89 -4.31
N LEU A 60 17.40 -1.95 -4.85
CA LEU A 60 16.07 -1.91 -5.42
C LEU A 60 15.09 -2.70 -4.56
N ILE A 61 13.92 -2.14 -4.34
CA ILE A 61 12.74 -2.81 -3.78
C ILE A 61 11.71 -2.85 -4.91
N ALA A 62 11.24 -4.04 -5.25
CA ALA A 62 10.23 -4.22 -6.30
C ALA A 62 8.82 -4.23 -5.70
N ILE A 63 7.87 -3.61 -6.38
CA ILE A 63 6.45 -3.59 -6.02
C ILE A 63 5.58 -3.66 -7.26
N GLY A 64 4.55 -4.51 -7.22
CA GLY A 64 3.51 -4.57 -8.24
C GLY A 64 2.52 -3.42 -8.09
N ILE A 65 2.07 -2.90 -9.22
CA ILE A 65 0.94 -1.98 -9.30
C ILE A 65 -0.21 -2.67 -10.01
N GLU A 66 -1.39 -2.59 -9.42
CA GLU A 66 -2.60 -3.12 -10.03
C GLU A 66 -2.97 -2.34 -11.29
N PRO A 67 -3.63 -2.99 -12.27
CA PRO A 67 -4.18 -2.31 -13.42
C PRO A 67 -5.10 -1.16 -13.01
N ASP A 68 -5.08 -0.07 -13.76
CA ASP A 68 -5.88 1.13 -13.49
C ASP A 68 -7.39 0.82 -13.52
N GLY A 69 -8.09 1.19 -12.43
CA GLY A 69 -9.54 1.09 -12.31
C GLY A 69 -10.23 2.40 -12.73
N ASP A 70 -11.12 2.93 -11.87
CA ASP A 70 -11.84 4.19 -12.12
C ASP A 70 -11.02 5.47 -11.81
N GLY A 71 -9.74 5.33 -11.50
CA GLY A 71 -8.83 6.42 -11.15
C GLY A 71 -9.05 7.02 -9.75
N ILE A 72 -10.11 6.64 -9.03
CA ILE A 72 -10.40 7.10 -7.67
C ILE A 72 -9.84 6.11 -6.67
N SER A 73 -10.15 4.83 -6.83
CA SER A 73 -9.59 3.75 -6.01
C SER A 73 -8.07 3.69 -6.12
N GLY A 74 -7.49 3.98 -7.29
CA GLY A 74 -6.04 4.09 -7.48
C GLY A 74 -5.35 5.17 -6.62
N SER A 75 -6.09 6.14 -6.10
CA SER A 75 -5.51 7.24 -5.33
C SER A 75 -4.92 6.81 -3.96
N TRP A 76 -5.39 5.72 -3.35
CA TRP A 76 -4.78 5.17 -2.16
C TRP A 76 -3.41 4.54 -2.49
N ALA A 77 -3.32 3.82 -3.62
CA ALA A 77 -2.08 3.21 -4.10
C ALA A 77 -1.04 4.29 -4.44
N ASP A 78 -1.46 5.38 -5.09
CA ASP A 78 -0.60 6.54 -5.38
C ASP A 78 -0.01 7.14 -4.09
N ARG A 79 -0.82 7.37 -3.06
CA ARG A 79 -0.35 7.86 -1.76
C ARG A 79 0.61 6.89 -1.08
N PHE A 80 0.29 5.60 -1.10
CA PHE A 80 1.16 4.57 -0.54
C PHE A 80 2.50 4.52 -1.27
N LEU A 81 2.51 4.51 -2.62
CA LEU A 81 3.71 4.50 -3.45
C LEU A 81 4.59 5.73 -3.25
N HIS A 82 4.01 6.93 -3.12
CA HIS A 82 4.75 8.14 -2.80
C HIS A 82 5.46 8.00 -1.44
N SER A 83 4.73 7.63 -0.40
CA SER A 83 5.30 7.46 0.95
C SER A 83 6.35 6.34 0.98
N LEU A 84 6.09 5.23 0.29
CA LEU A 84 7.04 4.12 0.17
C LEU A 84 8.34 4.57 -0.53
N SER A 85 8.21 5.34 -1.62
CA SER A 85 9.37 5.84 -2.38
C SER A 85 10.20 6.82 -1.56
N GLU A 86 9.56 7.73 -0.82
CA GLU A 86 10.22 8.69 0.05
C GLU A 86 10.97 7.99 1.19
N THR A 87 10.30 7.07 1.89
CA THR A 87 10.91 6.34 3.01
C THR A 87 12.02 5.41 2.53
N ALA A 88 11.82 4.66 1.44
CA ALA A 88 12.86 3.83 0.84
C ALA A 88 14.09 4.65 0.41
N ALA A 89 13.89 5.88 -0.10
CA ALA A 89 14.98 6.75 -0.49
C ALA A 89 15.83 7.20 0.71
N GLN A 90 15.24 7.40 1.88
CA GLN A 90 15.95 7.72 3.13
C GLN A 90 16.89 6.57 3.55
N GLU A 91 16.45 5.32 3.34
CA GLU A 91 17.25 4.11 3.57
C GLU A 91 18.19 3.77 2.40
N GLY A 92 18.27 4.62 1.38
CA GLY A 92 19.14 4.46 0.22
C GLY A 92 18.67 3.44 -0.81
N TYR A 93 17.38 3.08 -0.78
CA TYR A 93 16.74 2.21 -1.77
C TYR A 93 16.00 3.02 -2.85
N ARG A 94 15.66 2.36 -3.94
CA ARG A 94 14.77 2.87 -4.99
C ARG A 94 13.68 1.87 -5.27
N ILE A 95 12.52 2.36 -5.68
CA ILE A 95 11.38 1.51 -6.02
C ILE A 95 11.44 1.13 -7.49
N LEU A 96 11.27 -0.16 -7.77
CA LEU A 96 11.12 -0.74 -9.10
C LEU A 96 9.66 -1.17 -9.25
N LEU A 97 8.94 -0.48 -10.14
CA LEU A 97 7.53 -0.78 -10.41
C LEU A 97 7.41 -1.82 -11.53
N TYR A 98 6.45 -2.72 -11.39
CA TYR A 98 6.04 -3.66 -12.44
C TYR A 98 4.52 -3.85 -12.40
N THR A 99 3.96 -4.47 -13.44
CA THR A 99 2.54 -4.84 -13.51
C THR A 99 2.42 -6.33 -13.78
N ALA A 100 1.37 -6.95 -13.25
CA ALA A 100 1.00 -8.33 -13.53
C ALA A 100 -0.52 -8.47 -13.57
N ALA A 101 -1.03 -9.45 -14.30
CA ALA A 101 -2.47 -9.66 -14.45
C ALA A 101 -3.06 -10.56 -13.35
N ASP A 102 -2.24 -11.46 -12.80
CA ASP A 102 -2.59 -12.43 -11.77
C ASP A 102 -1.32 -12.94 -11.05
N ASP A 103 -1.48 -13.78 -10.03
CA ASP A 103 -0.38 -14.35 -9.25
C ASP A 103 0.66 -15.08 -10.10
N HIS A 104 0.22 -15.85 -11.09
CA HIS A 104 1.15 -16.60 -11.93
C HIS A 104 1.98 -15.70 -12.83
N ALA A 105 1.36 -14.66 -13.39
CA ALA A 105 2.04 -13.64 -14.17
C ALA A 105 2.99 -12.82 -13.27
N GLU A 106 2.60 -12.57 -12.03
CA GLU A 106 3.43 -11.84 -11.07
C GLU A 106 4.66 -12.66 -10.65
N ILE A 107 4.49 -13.96 -10.39
CA ILE A 107 5.59 -14.89 -10.10
C ILE A 107 6.56 -14.97 -11.29
N ALA A 108 6.06 -15.06 -12.52
CA ALA A 108 6.91 -15.03 -13.72
C ALA A 108 7.69 -13.70 -13.82
N THR A 109 7.04 -12.59 -13.47
CA THR A 109 7.68 -11.28 -13.42
C THR A 109 8.78 -11.22 -12.35
N TYR A 110 8.59 -11.87 -11.19
CA TYR A 110 9.66 -11.97 -10.18
C TYR A 110 10.90 -12.67 -10.73
N GLU A 111 10.73 -13.77 -11.47
CA GLU A 111 11.84 -14.49 -12.08
C GLU A 111 12.61 -13.60 -13.08
N ASP A 112 11.90 -12.87 -13.93
CA ASP A 112 12.49 -11.91 -14.87
C ASP A 112 13.23 -10.78 -14.15
N LEU A 113 12.64 -10.20 -13.11
CA LEU A 113 13.25 -9.14 -12.33
C LEU A 113 14.50 -9.62 -11.59
N LEU A 114 14.48 -10.82 -11.03
CA LEU A 114 15.64 -11.44 -10.40
C LEU A 114 16.76 -11.69 -11.41
N GLY A 115 16.45 -12.07 -12.63
CA GLY A 115 17.41 -12.24 -13.71
C GLY A 115 18.03 -10.94 -14.18
N ALA A 116 17.22 -9.90 -14.38
CA ALA A 116 17.62 -8.65 -15.00
C ALA A 116 18.18 -7.61 -14.02
N TYR A 117 17.52 -7.42 -12.88
CA TYR A 117 17.78 -6.29 -11.96
C TYR A 117 18.23 -6.75 -10.57
N LYS A 118 17.88 -7.97 -10.16
CA LYS A 118 18.16 -8.54 -8.83
C LYS A 118 17.69 -7.62 -7.70
N PRO A 119 16.39 -7.28 -7.59
CA PRO A 119 15.92 -6.47 -6.48
C PRO A 119 16.31 -7.14 -5.15
N ASP A 120 16.62 -6.33 -4.15
CA ASP A 120 17.03 -6.84 -2.84
C ASP A 120 15.83 -7.32 -2.02
N ALA A 121 14.64 -6.79 -2.31
CA ALA A 121 13.39 -7.14 -1.63
C ALA A 121 12.15 -6.85 -2.49
N PHE A 122 11.00 -7.37 -2.03
CA PHE A 122 9.69 -7.15 -2.65
C PHE A 122 8.69 -6.58 -1.64
N VAL A 123 7.75 -5.77 -2.12
CA VAL A 123 6.55 -5.40 -1.39
C VAL A 123 5.36 -6.01 -2.11
N LEU A 124 4.64 -6.91 -1.46
CA LEU A 124 3.39 -7.47 -1.95
C LEU A 124 2.24 -6.51 -1.61
N THR A 125 1.37 -6.27 -2.57
CA THR A 125 0.10 -5.56 -2.38
C THR A 125 -1.05 -6.41 -2.91
N GLY A 126 -2.30 -6.01 -2.63
CA GLY A 126 -3.47 -6.76 -3.12
C GLY A 126 -3.52 -8.21 -2.61
N THR A 127 -3.13 -8.44 -1.35
CA THR A 127 -3.16 -9.78 -0.75
C THR A 127 -4.58 -10.35 -0.70
N HIS A 128 -4.72 -11.64 -0.94
CA HIS A 128 -6.00 -12.34 -0.99
C HIS A 128 -5.91 -13.74 -0.41
N HIS A 129 -7.04 -14.44 -0.33
CA HIS A 129 -7.05 -15.84 0.09
C HIS A 129 -6.26 -16.70 -0.90
N ASP A 130 -5.51 -17.68 -0.36
CA ASP A 130 -4.68 -18.61 -1.13
C ASP A 130 -3.61 -17.91 -2.02
N ASP A 131 -3.08 -16.79 -1.57
CA ASP A 131 -2.04 -16.01 -2.26
C ASP A 131 -0.75 -16.85 -2.48
N LEU A 132 -0.50 -17.22 -3.72
CA LEU A 132 0.64 -18.07 -4.10
C LEU A 132 1.98 -17.32 -4.05
N ARG A 133 1.97 -15.99 -4.15
CA ARG A 133 3.15 -15.13 -4.24
C ARG A 133 3.98 -15.16 -2.96
N ALA A 134 3.30 -15.08 -1.81
CA ALA A 134 3.95 -15.13 -0.50
C ALA A 134 4.67 -16.46 -0.28
N ALA A 135 4.01 -17.59 -0.60
CA ALA A 135 4.61 -18.93 -0.51
C ALA A 135 5.84 -19.05 -1.42
N TRP A 136 5.73 -18.57 -2.66
CA TRP A 136 6.82 -18.62 -3.64
C TRP A 136 8.06 -17.84 -3.19
N LEU A 137 7.88 -16.64 -2.61
CA LEU A 137 8.98 -15.82 -2.08
C LEU A 137 9.63 -16.45 -0.85
N LEU A 138 8.81 -17.02 0.06
CA LEU A 138 9.29 -17.73 1.24
C LEU A 138 10.16 -18.95 0.89
N GLU A 139 9.71 -19.80 -0.04
CA GLU A 139 10.43 -20.99 -0.49
C GLU A 139 11.80 -20.67 -1.06
N ARG A 140 11.98 -19.49 -1.63
CA ARG A 140 13.24 -19.02 -2.21
C ARG A 140 14.08 -18.18 -1.26
N GLY A 141 13.61 -17.95 -0.04
CA GLY A 141 14.31 -17.12 0.94
C GLY A 141 14.48 -15.68 0.49
N LEU A 142 13.55 -15.16 -0.35
CA LEU A 142 13.61 -13.80 -0.86
C LEU A 142 12.99 -12.85 0.16
N PRO A 143 13.67 -11.75 0.54
CA PRO A 143 13.14 -10.79 1.47
C PRO A 143 11.89 -10.09 0.89
N PHE A 144 10.80 -10.06 1.65
CA PHE A 144 9.61 -9.32 1.29
C PHE A 144 8.79 -8.92 2.51
N VAL A 145 7.88 -7.98 2.32
CA VAL A 145 6.82 -7.60 3.26
C VAL A 145 5.51 -7.51 2.50
N ALA A 146 4.42 -7.95 3.11
CA ALA A 146 3.09 -7.73 2.54
C ALA A 146 2.46 -6.45 3.10
N PHE A 147 1.90 -5.60 2.24
CA PHE A 147 0.91 -4.61 2.62
C PHE A 147 -0.48 -5.21 2.36
N GLY A 148 -1.05 -5.72 3.44
CA GLY A 148 -2.23 -6.57 3.52
C GLY A 148 -1.95 -7.83 4.33
N ARG A 149 -2.92 -8.24 5.13
CA ARG A 149 -2.83 -9.49 5.92
C ARG A 149 -2.89 -10.72 5.01
N PRO A 150 -2.33 -11.86 5.41
CA PRO A 150 -2.67 -13.15 4.81
C PRO A 150 -4.11 -13.50 5.23
N TRP A 151 -5.01 -13.53 4.27
CA TRP A 151 -6.45 -13.72 4.51
C TRP A 151 -6.86 -15.19 4.66
N SER A 152 -5.96 -16.13 4.41
CA SER A 152 -6.17 -17.55 4.72
C SER A 152 -6.07 -17.77 6.22
N ASP A 153 -6.91 -18.67 6.77
CA ASP A 153 -6.99 -19.04 8.19
C ASP A 153 -5.74 -19.75 8.73
N LEU A 154 -4.56 -19.39 8.22
CA LEU A 154 -3.30 -19.91 8.71
C LEU A 154 -2.88 -19.06 9.92
N PRO A 155 -2.97 -19.58 11.16
CA PRO A 155 -2.55 -18.84 12.35
C PRO A 155 -1.06 -18.50 12.38
N ASP A 156 -0.29 -19.01 11.41
CA ASP A 156 1.17 -18.95 11.35
C ASP A 156 1.69 -18.30 10.07
N ALA A 157 1.22 -17.10 9.72
CA ALA A 157 1.88 -16.33 8.67
C ALA A 157 3.36 -16.11 9.06
N ARG A 158 4.28 -16.78 8.33
CA ARG A 158 5.71 -16.73 8.60
C ARG A 158 6.42 -15.53 7.98
N HIS A 159 5.67 -14.63 7.34
CA HIS A 159 6.21 -13.45 6.69
C HIS A 159 5.73 -12.16 7.38
N PRO A 160 6.53 -11.11 7.32
CA PRO A 160 6.11 -9.82 7.84
C PRO A 160 4.98 -9.24 7.00
N TRP A 161 4.01 -8.62 7.69
CA TRP A 161 2.96 -7.87 7.02
C TRP A 161 2.58 -6.61 7.79
N VAL A 162 2.12 -5.63 7.06
CA VAL A 162 1.53 -4.39 7.55
C VAL A 162 0.14 -4.28 6.94
N ASP A 163 -0.87 -3.95 7.73
CA ASP A 163 -2.22 -3.73 7.21
C ASP A 163 -2.93 -2.63 7.98
N VAL A 164 -4.03 -2.15 7.43
CA VAL A 164 -4.95 -1.23 8.09
C VAL A 164 -6.19 -2.00 8.52
N ASP A 165 -6.63 -1.81 9.78
CA ASP A 165 -7.81 -2.50 10.33
C ASP A 165 -9.10 -1.98 9.67
N GLY A 166 -9.46 -2.63 8.55
CA GLY A 166 -10.65 -2.28 7.77
C GLY A 166 -11.93 -2.46 8.56
N ALA A 167 -12.01 -3.51 9.38
CA ALA A 167 -13.16 -3.77 10.24
C ALA A 167 -13.34 -2.68 11.29
N ALA A 168 -12.27 -2.24 11.96
CA ALA A 168 -12.34 -1.14 12.91
C ALA A 168 -12.78 0.17 12.23
N GLY A 169 -12.37 0.39 10.98
CA GLY A 169 -12.78 1.56 10.20
C GLY A 169 -14.28 1.60 9.93
N THR A 170 -14.84 0.51 9.44
CA THR A 170 -16.28 0.41 9.15
C THR A 170 -17.12 0.29 10.41
N GLU A 171 -16.58 -0.28 11.48
CA GLU A 171 -17.17 -0.24 12.82
C GLU A 171 -17.31 1.21 13.32
N ALA A 172 -16.25 2.02 13.20
CA ALA A 172 -16.29 3.43 13.58
C ALA A 172 -17.30 4.23 12.74
N ALA A 173 -17.35 3.99 11.42
CA ALA A 173 -18.32 4.57 10.52
C ALA A 173 -19.77 4.23 10.91
N THR A 174 -20.04 2.94 11.18
CA THR A 174 -21.36 2.46 11.54
C THR A 174 -21.80 3.00 12.92
N ARG A 175 -20.90 3.04 13.89
CA ARG A 175 -21.17 3.64 15.20
C ARG A 175 -21.48 5.13 15.12
N HIS A 176 -20.78 5.86 14.25
CA HIS A 176 -21.09 7.28 14.01
C HIS A 176 -22.51 7.45 13.52
N LEU A 177 -22.96 6.66 12.52
CA LEU A 177 -24.32 6.70 12.01
C LEU A 177 -25.37 6.31 13.08
N LEU A 178 -25.09 5.29 13.88
CA LEU A 178 -25.97 4.92 15.00
C LEU A 178 -26.08 6.06 16.03
N GLY A 179 -24.98 6.74 16.32
CA GLY A 179 -24.92 7.92 17.20
C GLY A 179 -25.74 9.10 16.65
N ALA A 180 -25.76 9.26 15.32
CA ALA A 180 -26.58 10.26 14.62
C ALA A 180 -28.08 9.88 14.53
N GLY A 181 -28.48 8.71 15.04
CA GLY A 181 -29.86 8.25 15.10
C GLY A 181 -30.31 7.33 13.98
N HIS A 182 -29.44 7.00 13.03
CA HIS A 182 -29.74 6.00 12.01
C HIS A 182 -29.88 4.61 12.62
N ARG A 183 -30.82 3.80 12.13
CA ARG A 183 -31.07 2.43 12.64
C ARG A 183 -31.06 1.38 11.53
N ARG A 184 -31.48 1.77 10.31
CA ARG A 184 -31.36 0.92 9.13
C ARG A 184 -30.23 1.46 8.25
N ILE A 185 -29.07 0.82 8.39
CA ILE A 185 -27.80 1.24 7.78
C ILE A 185 -27.40 0.14 6.80
N GLY A 186 -27.37 0.47 5.52
CA GLY A 186 -26.96 -0.47 4.46
C GLY A 186 -25.46 -0.52 4.28
N PHE A 187 -24.98 -1.61 3.66
CA PHE A 187 -23.60 -1.79 3.25
C PHE A 187 -23.50 -2.04 1.75
N ILE A 188 -22.56 -1.34 1.10
CA ILE A 188 -22.19 -1.58 -0.29
C ILE A 188 -20.71 -1.92 -0.33
N GLY A 189 -20.38 -3.12 -0.78
CA GLY A 189 -19.00 -3.61 -0.81
C GLY A 189 -18.75 -4.53 -1.98
N TRP A 190 -17.60 -5.18 -1.94
CA TRP A 190 -17.15 -6.05 -3.02
C TRP A 190 -17.71 -7.46 -2.87
N PRO A 191 -17.61 -8.29 -3.92
CA PRO A 191 -17.98 -9.70 -3.85
C PRO A 191 -17.23 -10.43 -2.73
N PRO A 192 -17.84 -11.44 -2.11
CA PRO A 192 -17.20 -12.25 -1.07
C PRO A 192 -15.89 -12.88 -1.56
N GLY A 193 -14.92 -13.00 -0.66
CA GLY A 193 -13.60 -13.60 -0.94
C GLY A 193 -12.50 -12.58 -1.23
N SER A 194 -12.81 -11.29 -1.22
CA SER A 194 -11.79 -10.24 -1.43
C SER A 194 -10.91 -9.97 -0.19
N GLY A 195 -11.05 -10.72 0.90
CA GLY A 195 -10.32 -10.48 2.14
C GLY A 195 -10.56 -9.09 2.72
N VAL A 196 -10.00 -8.04 2.12
CA VAL A 196 -10.19 -6.64 2.52
C VAL A 196 -11.66 -6.22 2.54
N GLY A 197 -12.43 -6.60 1.51
CA GLY A 197 -13.85 -6.31 1.43
C GLY A 197 -14.66 -7.04 2.50
N ASP A 198 -14.30 -8.30 2.76
CA ASP A 198 -14.94 -9.12 3.80
C ASP A 198 -14.67 -8.56 5.19
N ASP A 199 -13.44 -8.10 5.47
CA ASP A 199 -13.06 -7.46 6.73
C ASP A 199 -13.86 -6.16 6.95
N ARG A 200 -13.98 -5.30 5.92
CA ARG A 200 -14.79 -4.08 5.98
C ARG A 200 -16.27 -4.39 6.17
N ARG A 201 -16.80 -5.43 5.54
CA ARG A 201 -18.18 -5.88 5.70
C ARG A 201 -18.44 -6.41 7.12
N GLU A 202 -17.47 -7.13 7.68
CA GLU A 202 -17.59 -7.68 9.03
C GLU A 202 -17.67 -6.57 10.09
N GLY A 203 -16.87 -5.51 9.99
CA GLY A 203 -16.93 -4.39 10.94
C GLY A 203 -18.30 -3.72 10.96
N TRP A 204 -18.93 -3.51 9.79
CA TRP A 204 -20.31 -3.04 9.70
C TRP A 204 -21.30 -4.02 10.33
N ALA A 205 -21.25 -5.30 9.95
CA ALA A 205 -22.19 -6.34 10.40
C ALA A 205 -22.10 -6.55 11.92
N ARG A 206 -20.87 -6.64 12.46
CA ARG A 206 -20.63 -6.82 13.90
C ARG A 206 -21.19 -5.66 14.73
N THR A 207 -21.10 -4.42 14.22
CA THR A 207 -21.62 -3.23 14.90
C THR A 207 -23.15 -3.23 14.97
N LEU A 208 -23.81 -3.87 14.01
CA LEU A 208 -25.27 -4.02 13.94
C LEU A 208 -25.77 -5.35 14.51
N THR A 209 -24.98 -6.02 15.35
CA THR A 209 -25.42 -7.26 16.02
C THR A 209 -26.73 -7.01 16.79
N GLY A 210 -27.72 -7.90 16.56
CA GLY A 210 -29.08 -7.77 17.09
C GLY A 210 -30.05 -6.97 16.21
N HIS A 211 -29.59 -6.40 15.10
CA HIS A 211 -30.44 -5.82 14.07
C HIS A 211 -30.70 -6.85 12.95
N ASP A 212 -31.86 -6.72 12.27
CA ASP A 212 -32.10 -7.50 11.06
C ASP A 212 -31.29 -6.91 9.90
N LEU A 213 -30.29 -7.64 9.44
CA LEU A 213 -29.42 -7.26 8.33
C LEU A 213 -29.92 -7.79 6.98
N GLY A 214 -31.06 -8.50 6.97
CA GLY A 214 -31.62 -9.08 5.75
C GLY A 214 -31.84 -8.02 4.68
N GLY A 215 -31.24 -8.23 3.51
CA GLY A 215 -31.39 -7.32 2.36
C GLY A 215 -30.62 -6.00 2.45
N LEU A 216 -29.93 -5.70 3.56
CA LEU A 216 -29.21 -4.43 3.78
C LEU A 216 -27.82 -4.38 3.16
N GLN A 217 -27.42 -5.35 2.38
CA GLN A 217 -26.10 -5.36 1.73
C GLN A 217 -26.21 -5.58 0.21
N ARG A 218 -25.25 -4.99 -0.52
CA ARG A 218 -25.04 -5.23 -1.95
C ARG A 218 -23.56 -5.50 -2.19
N ALA A 219 -23.29 -6.49 -3.03
CA ALA A 219 -21.95 -6.85 -3.45
C ALA A 219 -21.81 -6.52 -4.94
N VAL A 220 -20.86 -5.66 -5.27
CA VAL A 220 -20.62 -5.18 -6.65
C VAL A 220 -19.12 -4.95 -6.84
N GLU A 221 -18.66 -4.94 -8.09
CA GLU A 221 -17.30 -4.50 -8.42
C GLU A 221 -17.09 -3.05 -8.00
N ASP A 222 -15.83 -2.70 -7.71
CA ASP A 222 -15.51 -1.34 -7.27
C ASP A 222 -15.71 -0.34 -8.42
N GLY A 223 -16.35 0.79 -8.11
CA GLY A 223 -16.57 1.84 -9.09
C GLY A 223 -17.82 2.68 -8.82
N ILE A 224 -17.80 3.91 -9.36
CA ILE A 224 -18.89 4.89 -9.14
C ILE A 224 -20.21 4.39 -9.70
N ALA A 225 -20.22 3.90 -10.94
CA ALA A 225 -21.45 3.43 -11.59
C ALA A 225 -22.06 2.21 -10.89
N ALA A 226 -21.21 1.28 -10.45
CA ALA A 226 -21.63 0.11 -9.68
C ALA A 226 -22.20 0.53 -8.31
N GLY A 227 -21.55 1.47 -7.62
CA GLY A 227 -22.00 2.03 -6.36
C GLY A 227 -23.35 2.74 -6.49
N GLU A 228 -23.56 3.50 -7.56
CA GLU A 228 -24.85 4.18 -7.84
C GLU A 228 -25.98 3.17 -8.06
N SER A 229 -25.75 2.16 -8.90
CA SER A 229 -26.74 1.10 -9.16
C SER A 229 -27.08 0.33 -7.88
N ALA A 230 -26.06 -0.11 -7.14
CA ALA A 230 -26.24 -0.84 -5.89
C ALA A 230 -27.00 -0.04 -4.83
N ALA A 231 -26.71 1.27 -4.72
CA ALA A 231 -27.43 2.14 -3.80
C ALA A 231 -28.90 2.33 -4.20
N ARG A 232 -29.21 2.55 -5.48
CA ARG A 232 -30.60 2.62 -5.97
C ARG A 232 -31.38 1.34 -5.69
N ASP A 233 -30.78 0.20 -6.00
CA ASP A 233 -31.41 -1.11 -5.77
C ASP A 233 -31.68 -1.37 -4.28
N LEU A 234 -30.74 -0.99 -3.42
CA LEU A 234 -30.90 -1.17 -1.98
C LEU A 234 -31.97 -0.21 -1.42
N LEU A 235 -31.94 1.06 -1.81
CA LEU A 235 -32.89 2.07 -1.36
C LEU A 235 -34.31 1.84 -1.89
N ALA A 236 -34.45 1.25 -3.07
CA ALA A 236 -35.75 0.86 -3.64
C ALA A 236 -36.32 -0.39 -2.94
N ALA A 237 -35.46 -1.37 -2.63
CA ALA A 237 -35.87 -2.59 -1.94
C ALA A 237 -36.26 -2.33 -0.47
N ASP A 238 -35.63 -1.38 0.18
CA ASP A 238 -35.90 -1.01 1.57
C ASP A 238 -35.96 0.51 1.77
N PRO A 239 -37.14 1.11 1.68
CA PRO A 239 -37.35 2.54 1.93
C PRO A 239 -36.97 3.01 3.35
N GLY A 240 -36.83 2.10 4.30
CA GLY A 240 -36.40 2.39 5.67
C GLY A 240 -34.91 2.67 5.84
N VAL A 241 -34.11 2.39 4.83
CA VAL A 241 -32.67 2.67 4.86
C VAL A 241 -32.43 4.18 4.80
N THR A 242 -31.71 4.70 5.80
CA THR A 242 -31.41 6.13 5.96
C THR A 242 -29.92 6.44 5.91
N ALA A 243 -29.06 5.40 5.90
CA ALA A 243 -27.61 5.57 5.81
C ALA A 243 -26.96 4.39 5.08
N LEU A 244 -25.81 4.64 4.46
CA LEU A 244 -24.99 3.67 3.76
C LEU A 244 -23.54 3.77 4.20
N VAL A 245 -22.92 2.62 4.49
CA VAL A 245 -21.48 2.46 4.63
C VAL A 245 -20.98 1.76 3.37
N CYS A 246 -19.97 2.32 2.72
CA CYS A 246 -19.40 1.79 1.49
C CYS A 246 -17.97 1.30 1.71
N ALA A 247 -17.60 0.20 1.05
CA ALA A 247 -16.27 -0.37 1.17
C ALA A 247 -15.17 0.50 0.55
N SER A 248 -15.51 1.45 -0.32
CA SER A 248 -14.58 2.41 -0.92
C SER A 248 -15.24 3.76 -1.13
N ASP A 249 -14.43 4.78 -1.39
CA ASP A 249 -14.93 6.10 -1.79
C ASP A 249 -15.55 6.08 -3.19
N SER A 250 -15.09 5.21 -4.10
CA SER A 250 -15.71 5.04 -5.41
C SER A 250 -17.16 4.60 -5.30
N LEU A 251 -17.42 3.56 -4.51
CA LEU A 251 -18.79 3.10 -4.23
C LEU A 251 -19.62 4.18 -3.53
N ALA A 252 -19.00 4.90 -2.56
CA ALA A 252 -19.69 5.96 -1.82
C ALA A 252 -20.06 7.16 -2.71
N LEU A 253 -19.18 7.55 -3.63
CA LEU A 253 -19.46 8.59 -4.61
C LEU A 253 -20.64 8.22 -5.52
N GLY A 254 -20.70 6.95 -5.94
CA GLY A 254 -21.86 6.42 -6.64
C GLY A 254 -23.14 6.46 -5.79
N ALA A 255 -23.04 6.04 -4.53
CA ALA A 255 -24.18 6.10 -3.60
C ALA A 255 -24.69 7.53 -3.35
N LEU A 256 -23.81 8.54 -3.37
CA LEU A 256 -24.21 9.95 -3.33
C LEU A 256 -25.04 10.37 -4.54
N GLN A 257 -24.75 9.84 -5.74
CA GLN A 257 -25.48 10.12 -6.96
C GLN A 257 -26.88 9.46 -6.99
N ALA A 258 -27.04 8.36 -6.26
CA ALA A 258 -28.31 7.66 -6.12
C ALA A 258 -29.34 8.37 -5.21
N ARG A 259 -28.95 9.47 -4.55
CA ARG A 259 -29.85 10.22 -3.64
C ARG A 259 -30.97 10.88 -4.41
N GLU A 260 -32.19 10.74 -3.90
CA GLU A 260 -33.37 11.40 -4.44
C GLU A 260 -33.62 12.74 -3.73
N PRO A 261 -34.13 13.77 -4.45
CA PRO A 261 -34.56 15.00 -3.83
C PRO A 261 -35.61 14.74 -2.74
N GLY A 262 -35.40 15.31 -1.55
CA GLY A 262 -36.31 15.13 -0.42
C GLY A 262 -36.14 13.88 0.41
N ARG A 263 -35.25 12.95 0.01
CA ARG A 263 -34.87 11.75 0.80
C ARG A 263 -33.39 11.82 1.19
N PRO A 264 -33.03 12.43 2.31
CA PRO A 264 -31.64 12.49 2.76
C PRO A 264 -31.18 11.08 3.17
N VAL A 265 -30.08 10.62 2.58
CA VAL A 265 -29.38 9.37 2.95
C VAL A 265 -27.97 9.75 3.35
N ALA A 266 -27.55 9.41 4.57
CA ALA A 266 -26.17 9.58 4.99
C ALA A 266 -25.27 8.57 4.27
N VAL A 267 -24.09 8.98 3.82
CA VAL A 267 -23.15 8.08 3.12
C VAL A 267 -21.76 8.26 3.70
N ILE A 268 -21.12 7.14 4.04
CA ILE A 268 -19.73 7.08 4.49
C ILE A 268 -18.94 6.18 3.55
N GLY A 269 -17.79 6.67 3.07
CA GLY A 269 -16.85 5.94 2.24
C GLY A 269 -15.65 5.41 3.02
N PHE A 270 -14.67 4.92 2.28
CA PHE A 270 -13.39 4.43 2.78
C PHE A 270 -12.28 4.88 1.84
N ASP A 271 -11.08 5.18 2.36
CA ASP A 271 -9.83 5.61 1.74
C ASP A 271 -9.50 7.10 1.90
N ASP A 272 -10.48 7.96 2.19
CA ASP A 272 -10.31 9.42 2.32
C ASP A 272 -9.59 10.04 1.12
N THR A 273 -10.07 9.73 -0.08
CA THR A 273 -9.50 10.15 -1.36
C THR A 273 -9.63 11.66 -1.59
N PRO A 274 -8.81 12.26 -2.49
CA PRO A 274 -8.98 13.65 -2.90
C PRO A 274 -10.39 13.95 -3.45
N ALA A 275 -11.00 13.01 -4.17
CA ALA A 275 -12.36 13.14 -4.68
C ALA A 275 -13.40 13.21 -3.56
N ALA A 276 -13.27 12.34 -2.55
CA ALA A 276 -14.13 12.35 -1.37
C ALA A 276 -14.06 13.70 -0.63
N ARG A 277 -12.85 14.24 -0.47
CA ARG A 277 -12.64 15.56 0.15
C ARG A 277 -13.29 16.67 -0.64
N ALA A 278 -13.16 16.67 -1.96
CA ALA A 278 -13.71 17.70 -2.84
C ALA A 278 -15.24 17.80 -2.76
N VAL A 279 -15.94 16.68 -2.61
CA VAL A 279 -17.40 16.63 -2.52
C VAL A 279 -17.92 16.69 -1.07
N GLY A 280 -17.05 16.67 -0.08
CA GLY A 280 -17.42 16.65 1.34
C GLY A 280 -17.97 15.31 1.82
N LEU A 281 -17.48 14.21 1.26
CA LEU A 281 -17.80 12.85 1.69
C LEU A 281 -17.09 12.53 3.01
N THR A 282 -17.85 12.10 4.01
CA THR A 282 -17.33 11.47 5.23
C THR A 282 -16.69 10.15 4.85
N SER A 283 -15.47 9.92 5.25
CA SER A 283 -14.72 8.73 4.81
C SER A 283 -13.74 8.24 5.88
N VAL A 284 -13.48 6.96 5.88
CA VAL A 284 -12.45 6.33 6.72
C VAL A 284 -11.08 6.60 6.11
N HIS A 285 -10.23 7.27 6.88
CA HIS A 285 -8.86 7.59 6.49
C HIS A 285 -7.91 6.45 6.85
N GLN A 286 -7.11 6.02 5.88
CA GLN A 286 -6.04 5.04 6.06
C GLN A 286 -4.70 5.75 6.33
N PRO A 287 -3.91 5.32 7.36
CA PRO A 287 -2.60 5.88 7.67
C PRO A 287 -1.51 5.32 6.74
N LEU A 288 -1.66 5.56 5.42
CA LEU A 288 -0.82 4.94 4.37
C LEU A 288 0.66 5.35 4.48
N GLY A 289 0.95 6.55 5.00
CA GLY A 289 2.33 6.98 5.26
C GLY A 289 2.99 6.14 6.34
N GLU A 290 2.27 5.86 7.43
CA GLU A 290 2.76 4.99 8.51
C GLU A 290 2.90 3.54 8.02
N ALA A 291 1.97 3.06 7.21
CA ALA A 291 2.05 1.74 6.61
C ALA A 291 3.28 1.58 5.72
N ALA A 292 3.55 2.55 4.85
CA ALA A 292 4.73 2.55 3.99
C ALA A 292 6.04 2.58 4.80
N ALA A 293 6.10 3.41 5.85
CA ALA A 293 7.25 3.49 6.73
C ALA A 293 7.50 2.15 7.45
N ALA A 294 6.43 1.52 7.96
CA ALA A 294 6.53 0.22 8.61
C ALA A 294 7.00 -0.88 7.65
N CYS A 295 6.52 -0.89 6.40
CA CYS A 295 7.00 -1.83 5.38
C CYS A 295 8.50 -1.67 5.12
N VAL A 296 8.98 -0.44 4.96
CA VAL A 296 10.41 -0.17 4.73
C VAL A 296 11.26 -0.56 5.94
N ASP A 297 10.84 -0.25 7.16
CA ASP A 297 11.54 -0.62 8.38
C ASP A 297 11.68 -2.15 8.53
N LEU A 298 10.59 -2.90 8.27
CA LEU A 298 10.63 -4.36 8.29
C LEU A 298 11.58 -4.94 7.24
N LEU A 299 11.57 -4.39 6.02
CA LEU A 299 12.50 -4.79 4.97
C LEU A 299 13.95 -4.44 5.30
N ALA A 300 14.22 -3.25 5.83
CA ALA A 300 15.57 -2.83 6.20
C ALA A 300 16.17 -3.79 7.23
N ARG A 301 15.41 -4.14 8.27
CA ARG A 301 15.82 -5.13 9.29
C ARG A 301 16.11 -6.51 8.70
N ALA A 302 15.24 -7.00 7.81
CA ALA A 302 15.43 -8.28 7.14
C ALA A 302 16.70 -8.28 6.27
N LEU A 303 16.98 -7.17 5.59
CA LEU A 303 18.13 -7.01 4.73
C LEU A 303 19.45 -6.80 5.51
N GLU A 304 19.42 -6.26 6.73
CA GLU A 304 20.60 -6.12 7.60
C GLU A 304 21.06 -7.45 8.17
N SER A 305 20.13 -8.38 8.40
CA SER A 305 20.41 -9.69 9.02
C SER A 305 19.84 -10.84 8.17
N PRO A 306 20.38 -11.08 6.97
CA PRO A 306 19.83 -12.06 6.03
C PRO A 306 19.86 -13.51 6.52
N ASP A 307 20.72 -13.82 7.51
CA ASP A 307 20.83 -15.15 8.12
C ASP A 307 19.90 -15.34 9.35
N ALA A 308 19.19 -14.28 9.77
CA ALA A 308 18.19 -14.38 10.82
C ALA A 308 16.87 -14.91 10.24
N GLU A 309 16.10 -15.64 11.05
CA GLU A 309 14.71 -15.95 10.66
C GLU A 309 13.99 -14.65 10.29
N PRO A 310 13.23 -14.64 9.17
CA PRO A 310 12.44 -13.45 8.78
C PRO A 310 11.61 -13.00 9.98
N PRO A 311 11.62 -11.71 10.32
CA PRO A 311 10.80 -11.23 11.42
C PRO A 311 9.34 -11.55 11.10
N SER A 312 8.70 -12.38 11.92
CA SER A 312 7.24 -12.60 11.89
C SER A 312 6.51 -11.38 12.50
N ALA A 313 6.95 -10.18 12.13
CA ALA A 313 6.38 -8.95 12.66
C ALA A 313 5.09 -8.60 11.91
N HIS A 314 4.02 -8.44 12.66
CA HIS A 314 2.70 -8.14 12.16
C HIS A 314 2.28 -6.78 12.70
N VAL A 315 1.96 -5.84 11.80
CA VAL A 315 1.57 -4.48 12.16
C VAL A 315 0.16 -4.22 11.64
N LEU A 316 -0.80 -4.06 12.54
CA LEU A 316 -2.17 -3.67 12.22
C LEU A 316 -2.40 -2.23 12.66
N LEU A 317 -2.57 -1.33 11.70
CA LEU A 317 -2.70 0.10 11.93
C LEU A 317 -4.17 0.51 12.08
N PRO A 318 -4.52 1.30 13.11
CA PRO A 318 -5.88 1.79 13.28
C PRO A 318 -6.18 2.88 12.24
N PRO A 319 -7.29 2.77 11.49
CA PRO A 319 -7.78 3.88 10.66
C PRO A 319 -8.50 4.93 11.51
N SER A 320 -8.85 6.05 10.91
CA SER A 320 -9.63 7.11 11.56
C SER A 320 -10.79 7.57 10.68
N LEU A 321 -11.92 7.97 11.30
CA LEU A 321 -13.07 8.50 10.58
C LEU A 321 -12.91 10.02 10.41
N THR A 322 -12.93 10.47 9.14
CA THR A 322 -12.94 11.90 8.80
C THR A 322 -14.37 12.35 8.49
N ILE A 323 -15.00 13.06 9.42
CA ILE A 323 -16.38 13.51 9.31
C ILE A 323 -16.46 14.73 8.42
N ARG A 324 -17.44 14.75 7.49
CA ARG A 324 -17.76 15.83 6.56
C ARG A 324 -19.28 15.98 6.41
N LYS A 325 -19.73 16.49 5.24
CA LYS A 325 -21.14 16.87 5.02
C LYS A 325 -22.09 15.70 4.69
N SER A 326 -21.53 14.54 4.32
CA SER A 326 -22.35 13.44 3.81
C SER A 326 -22.98 12.58 4.90
N ALA A 327 -22.46 12.67 6.13
CA ALA A 327 -22.95 11.90 7.28
C ALA A 327 -22.60 12.59 8.60
#